data_b7edaf04f362487fcd36000f8d99e71a
#
_entry.id   b7edaf04f362487fcd36000f8d99e71a
#
_cell.length_a   1.000
_cell.length_b   1.000
_cell.length_c   1.000
_cell.angle_alpha   90.00
_cell.angle_beta   90.00
_cell.angle_gamma   90.00
#
_symmetry.space_group_name_H-M   'P 1'
#
loop_
_entity.id
_entity.type
_entity.pdbx_description
1 polymer ?
#
loop_
_entity_poly.entity_id
_entity_poly.type
_entity_poly.pdbx_seq_one_letter_code
_entity_poly.pdbx_strand_id
1 'polypeptide(L)'
;MENELNLICEFCDNWFLPKKIKALEKGLIQDLKAKGYNAKLTIESSNSPAKPYYLYLNMGGTKRIILSNNANQHRKEGAIIDYCVTDANRKKVVQKIINIVKK
;
A
#
# COMPACT_ATOMS: atom_id res chain seq x y z
N MET A 1 -19.08 3.51 6.98
CA MET A 1 -18.16 4.07 7.94
C MET A 1 -17.24 3.01 8.49
N GLU A 2 -17.78 1.88 8.80
CA GLU A 2 -17.01 0.79 9.34
C GLU A 2 -16.02 0.23 8.34
N ASN A 3 -16.32 0.42 7.07
CA ASN A 3 -15.47 -0.11 6.01
C ASN A 3 -14.50 0.94 5.45
N GLU A 4 -14.28 2.00 6.22
CA GLU A 4 -13.33 3.03 5.81
C GLU A 4 -11.91 2.61 6.11
N LEU A 5 -11.03 2.71 5.13
CA LEU A 5 -9.64 2.31 5.25
C LEU A 5 -8.73 3.49 5.00
N ASN A 6 -7.66 3.60 5.77
CA ASN A 6 -6.67 4.65 5.58
C ASN A 6 -5.36 4.00 5.14
N LEU A 7 -4.96 4.29 3.91
CA LEU A 7 -3.73 3.77 3.34
C LEU A 7 -2.70 4.89 3.22
N ILE A 8 -1.46 4.55 3.42
CA ILE A 8 -0.34 5.48 3.28
C ILE A 8 0.65 4.86 2.31
N CYS A 9 0.96 5.60 1.24
CA CYS A 9 1.98 5.20 0.28
C CYS A 9 3.19 6.11 0.45
N GLU A 10 4.30 5.53 0.86
CA GLU A 10 5.56 6.25 1.01
C GLU A 10 6.50 5.81 -0.10
N PHE A 11 7.02 6.76 -0.87
CA PHE A 11 7.90 6.42 -1.99
C PHE A 11 9.03 7.43 -2.13
N CYS A 12 10.11 7.01 -2.75
CA CYS A 12 11.26 7.87 -3.00
C CYS A 12 11.16 8.48 -4.39
N ASP A 13 11.19 9.82 -4.45
CA ASP A 13 11.07 10.55 -5.73
C ASP A 13 12.16 10.19 -6.72
N ASN A 14 13.31 9.74 -6.25
CA ASN A 14 14.40 9.35 -7.13
C ASN A 14 14.11 8.08 -7.93
N TRP A 15 13.13 7.28 -7.45
CA TRP A 15 12.79 6.00 -8.08
C TRP A 15 11.46 6.04 -8.83
N PHE A 16 10.52 6.89 -8.39
CA PHE A 16 9.17 6.89 -8.92
C PHE A 16 8.69 8.31 -9.20
N LEU A 17 7.94 8.46 -10.28
CA LEU A 17 7.28 9.73 -10.58
C LEU A 17 5.96 9.80 -9.80
N PRO A 18 5.66 10.93 -9.14
CA PRO A 18 4.42 11.05 -8.39
C PRO A 18 3.16 10.75 -9.18
N LYS A 19 3.11 11.18 -10.45
CA LYS A 19 1.95 10.91 -11.31
C LYS A 19 1.74 9.42 -11.51
N LYS A 20 2.82 8.68 -11.69
CA LYS A 20 2.74 7.23 -11.91
C LYS A 20 2.23 6.53 -10.65
N ILE A 21 2.72 6.96 -9.50
CA ILE A 21 2.27 6.39 -8.23
C ILE A 21 0.78 6.63 -8.03
N LYS A 22 0.32 7.85 -8.29
CA LYS A 22 -1.10 8.18 -8.15
C LYS A 22 -1.98 7.32 -9.06
N ALA A 23 -1.52 7.08 -10.29
CA ALA A 23 -2.28 6.26 -11.24
C ALA A 23 -2.39 4.81 -10.75
N LEU A 24 -1.31 4.26 -10.24
CA LEU A 24 -1.30 2.89 -9.73
C LEU A 24 -2.20 2.75 -8.50
N GLU A 25 -2.13 3.71 -7.60
CA GLU A 25 -2.92 3.67 -6.37
C GLU A 25 -4.41 3.89 -6.63
N LYS A 26 -4.75 4.61 -7.67
CA LYS A 26 -6.14 4.81 -8.05
C LYS A 26 -6.83 3.48 -8.36
N GLY A 27 -6.13 2.59 -9.06
CA GLY A 27 -6.64 1.26 -9.36
C GLY A 27 -6.88 0.44 -8.09
N LEU A 28 -5.96 0.56 -7.13
CA LEU A 28 -6.10 -0.12 -5.86
C LEU A 28 -7.35 0.34 -5.10
N ILE A 29 -7.56 1.65 -5.06
CA ILE A 29 -8.74 2.22 -4.39
C ILE A 29 -10.03 1.75 -5.07
N GLN A 30 -10.05 1.71 -6.39
CA GLN A 30 -11.22 1.25 -7.13
C GLN A 30 -11.53 -0.23 -6.83
N ASP A 31 -10.50 -1.06 -6.76
CA ASP A 31 -10.68 -2.47 -6.46
C ASP A 31 -11.22 -2.68 -5.03
N LEU A 32 -10.72 -1.90 -4.08
CA LEU A 32 -11.21 -1.98 -2.71
C LEU A 32 -12.66 -1.52 -2.62
N LYS A 33 -13.02 -0.48 -3.37
CA LYS A 33 -14.39 0.02 -3.39
C LYS A 33 -15.34 -1.04 -3.95
N ALA A 34 -14.90 -1.77 -4.97
CA ALA A 34 -15.70 -2.84 -5.54
C ALA A 34 -15.95 -3.96 -4.54
N LYS A 35 -15.09 -4.10 -3.52
CA LYS A 35 -15.25 -5.08 -2.46
C LYS A 35 -15.99 -4.52 -1.25
N GLY A 36 -16.50 -3.30 -1.32
CA GLY A 36 -17.25 -2.69 -0.24
C GLY A 36 -16.44 -1.86 0.75
N TYR A 37 -15.19 -1.54 0.41
CA TYR A 37 -14.32 -0.77 1.28
C TYR A 37 -14.04 0.61 0.69
N ASN A 38 -14.21 1.63 1.51
CA ASN A 38 -13.96 3.01 1.10
C ASN A 38 -12.56 3.40 1.56
N ALA A 39 -11.61 3.36 0.65
CA ALA A 39 -10.21 3.60 0.98
C ALA A 39 -9.79 5.03 0.68
N LYS A 40 -9.07 5.62 1.62
CA LYS A 40 -8.41 6.90 1.44
C LYS A 40 -6.92 6.65 1.37
N LEU A 41 -6.25 7.36 0.48
CA LEU A 41 -4.82 7.20 0.31
C LEU A 41 -4.09 8.51 0.54
N THR A 42 -3.10 8.46 1.43
CA THR A 42 -2.17 9.56 1.63
C THR A 42 -0.86 9.19 0.97
N ILE A 43 -0.34 10.06 0.13
CA ILE A 43 0.93 9.84 -0.56
C ILE A 43 1.99 10.71 0.10
N GLU A 44 3.06 10.08 0.54
CA GLU A 44 4.17 10.77 1.20
C GLU A 44 5.46 10.52 0.43
N SER A 45 6.26 11.57 0.29
CA SER A 45 7.55 11.46 -0.37
C SER A 45 8.61 11.12 0.65
N SER A 46 9.42 10.11 0.36
CA SER A 46 10.53 9.70 1.21
C SER A 46 11.84 10.19 0.59
N ASN A 47 12.72 10.73 1.44
CA ASN A 47 14.04 11.15 0.97
C ASN A 47 15.08 10.04 1.10
N SER A 48 14.64 8.85 1.47
CA SER A 48 15.55 7.73 1.70
C SER A 48 15.54 6.75 0.53
N PRO A 49 16.65 6.62 -0.22
CA PRO A 49 16.73 5.62 -1.30
C PRO A 49 16.63 4.19 -0.76
N ALA A 50 16.86 3.98 0.52
CA ALA A 50 16.73 2.66 1.13
C ALA A 50 15.29 2.23 1.28
N LYS A 51 14.35 3.17 1.14
CA LYS A 51 12.92 2.87 1.21
C LYS A 51 12.21 3.37 -0.05
N PRO A 52 12.47 2.74 -1.21
CA PRO A 52 11.93 3.26 -2.46
C PRO A 52 10.40 3.20 -2.55
N TYR A 53 9.76 2.23 -1.89
CA TYR A 53 8.31 2.13 -1.92
C TYR A 53 7.79 1.30 -0.76
N TYR A 54 6.83 1.87 -0.02
CA TYR A 54 6.12 1.16 1.05
C TYR A 54 4.64 1.51 0.98
N LEU A 55 3.81 0.51 1.20
CA LEU A 55 2.37 0.72 1.33
C LEU A 55 1.96 0.25 2.72
N TYR A 56 1.34 1.16 3.47
CA TYR A 56 0.90 0.88 4.83
C TYR A 56 -0.62 0.96 4.95
N LEU A 57 -1.17 0.13 5.83
CA LEU A 57 -2.55 0.26 6.27
C LEU A 57 -2.52 0.83 7.69
N ASN A 58 -3.12 2.00 7.89
CA ASN A 58 -3.17 2.63 9.20
C ASN A 58 -4.41 2.16 9.94
N MET A 59 -4.20 1.46 11.05
CA MET A 59 -5.29 0.93 11.87
C MET A 59 -5.16 1.50 13.27
N GLY A 60 -5.96 2.56 13.56
CA GLY A 60 -5.97 3.15 14.89
C GLY A 60 -4.62 3.65 15.37
N GLY A 61 -3.83 4.21 14.47
CA GLY A 61 -2.52 4.73 14.81
C GLY A 61 -1.38 3.74 14.60
N THR A 62 -1.69 2.48 14.32
CA THR A 62 -0.68 1.46 14.04
C THR A 62 -0.57 1.27 12.54
N LYS A 63 0.63 1.39 12.01
CA LYS A 63 0.88 1.19 10.58
C LYS A 63 1.24 -0.28 10.31
N ARG A 64 0.39 -0.96 9.54
CA ARG A 64 0.65 -2.35 9.13
C ARG A 64 1.21 -2.31 7.71
N ILE A 65 2.34 -2.96 7.49
CA ILE A 65 2.99 -2.97 6.19
C ILE A 65 2.28 -3.96 5.28
N ILE A 66 1.75 -3.47 4.17
CA ILE A 66 1.07 -4.30 3.19
C ILE A 66 2.02 -4.72 2.09
N LEU A 67 2.79 -3.76 1.58
CA LEU A 67 3.74 -4.00 0.51
C LEU A 67 5.04 -3.30 0.84
N SER A 68 6.15 -4.00 0.64
CA SER A 68 7.46 -3.46 0.96
C SER A 68 8.45 -3.79 -0.15
N ASN A 69 9.20 -2.80 -0.56
CA ASN A 69 10.29 -3.00 -1.49
C ASN A 69 11.53 -3.54 -0.78
N ASN A 70 11.55 -3.51 0.54
CA ASN A 70 12.69 -3.98 1.33
C ASN A 70 12.37 -5.32 1.98
N ALA A 71 12.70 -6.41 1.26
CA ALA A 71 12.38 -7.77 1.69
C ALA A 71 13.03 -8.15 3.01
N ASN A 72 14.29 -7.74 3.21
CA ASN A 72 15.04 -8.17 4.38
C ASN A 72 14.47 -7.61 5.67
N GLN A 73 13.91 -6.41 5.59
CA GLN A 73 13.44 -5.70 6.77
C GLN A 73 12.06 -6.15 7.24
N HIS A 74 11.20 -6.55 6.29
CA HIS A 74 9.80 -6.78 6.62
C HIS A 74 9.27 -8.17 6.28
N ARG A 75 10.19 -9.09 6.01
CA ARG A 75 9.79 -10.46 5.66
C ARG A 75 8.97 -11.12 6.76
N LYS A 76 9.32 -10.88 8.01
CA LYS A 76 8.63 -11.49 9.14
C LYS A 76 7.20 -10.98 9.32
N GLU A 77 6.88 -9.83 8.78
CA GLU A 77 5.55 -9.25 8.90
C GLU A 77 4.60 -9.74 7.82
N GLY A 78 5.08 -10.59 6.92
CA GLY A 78 4.25 -11.12 5.86
C GLY A 78 3.89 -10.11 4.79
N ALA A 79 4.64 -9.03 4.69
CA ALA A 79 4.40 -8.03 3.66
C ALA A 79 4.62 -8.63 2.27
N ILE A 80 3.86 -8.15 1.31
CA ILE A 80 4.07 -8.53 -0.08
C ILE A 80 5.34 -7.84 -0.55
N ILE A 81 6.32 -8.64 -0.95
CA ILE A 81 7.61 -8.14 -1.39
C ILE A 81 7.53 -7.89 -2.88
N ASP A 82 7.48 -6.63 -3.27
CA ASP A 82 7.37 -6.27 -4.67
C ASP A 82 7.88 -4.85 -4.86
N TYR A 83 8.05 -4.49 -6.12
CA TYR A 83 8.60 -3.19 -6.47
C TYR A 83 7.64 -2.04 -6.12
N CYS A 84 6.37 -2.21 -6.47
CA CYS A 84 5.29 -1.27 -6.14
C CYS A 84 3.98 -1.97 -6.48
N VAL A 85 2.85 -1.28 -6.25
CA VAL A 85 1.56 -1.82 -6.70
C VAL A 85 1.55 -1.82 -8.23
N THR A 86 1.23 -2.96 -8.81
CA THR A 86 1.14 -3.14 -10.26
C THR A 86 -0.17 -3.84 -10.59
N ASP A 87 -0.51 -3.86 -11.88
CA ASP A 87 -1.70 -4.61 -12.31
C ASP A 87 -1.56 -6.10 -11.99
N ALA A 88 -0.32 -6.60 -12.01
CA ALA A 88 -0.06 -8.02 -11.77
C ALA A 88 -0.25 -8.40 -10.30
N ASN A 89 0.14 -7.52 -9.36
CA ASN A 89 0.07 -7.86 -7.94
C ASN A 89 -1.12 -7.21 -7.22
N ARG A 90 -1.91 -6.41 -7.91
CA ARG A 90 -2.99 -5.65 -7.27
C ARG A 90 -3.99 -6.55 -6.54
N LYS A 91 -4.33 -7.69 -7.11
CA LYS A 91 -5.24 -8.63 -6.47
C LYS A 91 -4.68 -9.14 -5.15
N LYS A 92 -3.38 -9.42 -5.11
CA LYS A 92 -2.71 -9.88 -3.89
C LYS A 92 -2.75 -8.79 -2.82
N VAL A 93 -2.48 -7.55 -3.24
CA VAL A 93 -2.47 -6.41 -2.32
C VAL A 93 -3.86 -6.21 -1.72
N VAL A 94 -4.89 -6.21 -2.56
CA VAL A 94 -6.27 -6.06 -2.11
C VAL A 94 -6.63 -7.17 -1.14
N GLN A 95 -6.30 -8.41 -1.48
CA GLN A 95 -6.65 -9.54 -0.63
C GLN A 95 -5.95 -9.49 0.72
N LYS A 96 -4.69 -9.05 0.74
CA LYS A 96 -3.96 -8.91 2.00
C LYS A 96 -4.61 -7.85 2.89
N ILE A 97 -5.00 -6.71 2.31
CA ILE A 97 -5.67 -5.66 3.06
C ILE A 97 -6.97 -6.19 3.66
N ILE A 98 -7.78 -6.86 2.86
CA ILE A 98 -9.06 -7.40 3.31
C ILE A 98 -8.86 -8.42 4.42
N ASN A 99 -7.87 -9.29 4.28
CA ASN A 99 -7.59 -10.30 5.30
C ASN A 99 -7.22 -9.68 6.64
N ILE A 100 -6.48 -8.58 6.61
CA ILE A 100 -6.11 -7.87 7.85
C ILE A 100 -7.35 -7.24 8.48
N VAL A 101 -8.18 -6.61 7.67
CA VAL A 101 -9.35 -5.89 8.17
C VAL A 101 -10.39 -6.83 8.74
N LYS A 102 -10.53 -8.02 8.17
CA LYS A 102 -11.53 -8.99 8.62
C LYS A 102 -11.20 -9.67 9.94
N LYS A 103 -9.98 -9.56 10.39
CA LYS A 103 -9.61 -10.14 11.68
C LYS A 103 -10.08 -9.30 12.88
#